data_55ef40d0778ed6562febbc2e504771cd
#
_entry.id   55ef40d0778ed6562febbc2e504771cd
#
_cell.length_a   1.000
_cell.length_b   1.000
_cell.length_c   1.000
_cell.angle_alpha   90.00
_cell.angle_beta   90.00
_cell.angle_gamma   90.00
#
_symmetry.space_group_name_H-M   'P 1'
#
loop_
_entity.id
_entity.type
_entity.pdbx_description
1 polymer ?
#
loop_
_entity_poly.entity_id
_entity_poly.type
_entity_poly.pdbx_seq_one_letter_code
_entity_poly.pdbx_strand_id
1 'polypeptide(L)'
;MFITGAFFDILEVGPKKIRRCFELVRVRFAPSPTGHLHVGGARTALFNWMFARKEGGKFILRIEDTDTERSSREYEQQILESLRWCGLDWDEGPDIGGDFGPYRQSERLEIYREYAEKLVEDKRAYYVVYDKEDPSKELFTTYEYPHEYKEKGHPVTIKFKVLPGKTSFEDLLKGYMEFDNSTLEDFIIMKSNGFPTYNFAVVVDDHLMRISHVFRGEDHLSNTPKQLMIYEAFGWEAPVFMHIPLILGSDRTPLSKRHGATSVEHFRREGILSRALMNYLALLGWRVEGDEIFTIEEKLQSFDPKDISNKGVIFDYQKLEWVNGKHMRRIDLEDLKREFIEWAKYAGKEIPSVDERYFSETLRICREKVNTLSQLYDIMYPFMNDDYEYEKDYVEKFLKREEAERVLEEAKKAFKDLNSWNMEEIEKTLRDLSEKGLASKKVVFQLIRGAVTGKLVTPGLFETIEVLGKERTLKRLERTLQFLKKT
;
A
#
# COMPACT_ATOMS: atom_id res chain seq x y z
N MET A 1 8.44 -37.68 14.45
CA MET A 1 9.24 -37.09 15.53
C MET A 1 9.79 -35.79 14.98
N PHE A 2 8.96 -34.74 15.00
CA PHE A 2 9.29 -33.42 14.47
C PHE A 2 9.91 -32.61 15.61
N ILE A 3 11.18 -32.26 15.46
CA ILE A 3 11.89 -31.34 16.36
C ILE A 3 11.44 -29.95 15.98
N THR A 4 10.57 -29.34 16.81
CA THR A 4 10.26 -27.91 16.74
C THR A 4 11.55 -27.14 17.08
N GLY A 5 12.13 -26.50 16.08
CA GLY A 5 13.31 -25.65 16.28
C GLY A 5 12.95 -24.43 17.09
N ALA A 6 13.45 -24.37 18.32
CA ALA A 6 13.45 -23.13 19.09
C ALA A 6 14.46 -22.17 18.44
N PHE A 7 14.01 -21.01 18.00
CA PHE A 7 14.86 -19.96 17.43
C PHE A 7 15.57 -19.21 18.56
N PHE A 8 16.87 -19.10 18.45
CA PHE A 8 17.71 -18.33 19.36
C PHE A 8 18.19 -17.05 18.69
N ASP A 9 17.57 -15.93 19.02
CA ASP A 9 18.18 -14.63 18.71
C ASP A 9 19.31 -14.35 19.70
N ILE A 10 20.54 -14.36 19.22
CA ILE A 10 21.71 -13.97 20.01
C ILE A 10 21.91 -12.48 19.81
N LEU A 11 21.40 -11.67 20.73
CA LEU A 11 21.77 -10.27 20.85
C LEU A 11 23.03 -10.17 21.74
N GLU A 12 24.15 -9.78 21.15
CA GLU A 12 25.35 -9.46 21.91
C GLU A 12 25.20 -8.07 22.53
N VAL A 13 24.71 -8.00 23.76
CA VAL A 13 24.61 -6.76 24.54
C VAL A 13 25.44 -6.90 25.78
N GLY A 14 26.61 -6.25 25.82
CA GLY A 14 27.43 -6.11 27.04
C GLY A 14 27.73 -7.42 27.80
N PRO A 15 28.10 -7.40 29.07
CA PRO A 15 28.59 -8.59 29.79
C PRO A 15 27.52 -9.65 30.14
N LYS A 16 26.28 -9.50 29.72
CA LYS A 16 25.21 -10.54 29.87
C LYS A 16 24.58 -10.87 28.52
N LYS A 17 24.91 -12.05 27.97
CA LYS A 17 24.19 -12.65 26.85
C LYS A 17 22.79 -13.02 27.33
N ILE A 18 21.78 -12.23 26.96
CA ILE A 18 20.38 -12.57 27.19
C ILE A 18 19.92 -13.40 25.95
N ARG A 19 19.76 -14.70 26.14
CA ARG A 19 19.11 -15.57 25.15
C ARG A 19 17.61 -15.41 25.31
N ARG A 20 16.94 -14.74 24.36
CA ARG A 20 15.48 -14.70 24.28
C ARG A 20 15.02 -15.93 23.54
N CYS A 21 14.22 -16.77 24.19
CA CYS A 21 13.62 -17.96 23.61
C CYS A 21 12.12 -17.70 23.49
N PHE A 22 11.66 -17.32 22.32
CA PHE A 22 10.24 -17.29 22.03
C PHE A 22 9.82 -18.67 21.47
N GLU A 23 8.77 -19.26 22.04
CA GLU A 23 8.23 -20.54 21.52
C GLU A 23 7.67 -20.37 20.10
N LEU A 24 7.15 -19.19 19.76
CA LEU A 24 6.57 -18.84 18.46
C LEU A 24 6.80 -17.35 18.19
N VAL A 25 7.23 -17.02 16.97
CA VAL A 25 7.27 -15.64 16.51
C VAL A 25 5.85 -15.10 16.39
N ARG A 26 5.57 -13.98 17.05
CA ARG A 26 4.31 -13.26 16.97
C ARG A 26 4.58 -11.78 16.73
N VAL A 27 4.11 -11.29 15.62
CA VAL A 27 4.22 -9.88 15.22
C VAL A 27 2.84 -9.28 15.02
N ARG A 28 2.77 -7.97 14.98
CA ARG A 28 1.49 -7.30 14.77
C ARG A 28 1.60 -6.09 13.85
N PHE A 29 0.54 -5.85 13.09
CA PHE A 29 0.23 -4.55 12.53
C PHE A 29 -0.91 -3.95 13.33
N ALA A 30 -0.75 -2.70 13.80
CA ALA A 30 -1.66 -2.08 14.75
C ALA A 30 -2.09 -0.68 14.27
N PRO A 31 -2.92 -0.58 13.21
CA PRO A 31 -3.34 0.69 12.66
C PRO A 31 -4.42 1.36 13.51
N SER A 32 -4.35 2.71 13.59
CA SER A 32 -5.47 3.52 14.06
C SER A 32 -6.41 3.81 12.88
N PRO A 33 -7.73 3.54 12.98
CA PRO A 33 -8.68 3.72 11.88
C PRO A 33 -9.13 5.19 11.74
N THR A 34 -8.17 6.09 11.51
CA THR A 34 -8.35 7.54 11.37
C THR A 34 -8.25 8.03 9.93
N GLY A 35 -8.12 7.11 8.97
CA GLY A 35 -7.98 7.37 7.54
C GLY A 35 -7.64 6.11 6.74
N HIS A 36 -7.46 6.28 5.43
CA HIS A 36 -7.06 5.20 4.53
C HIS A 36 -5.67 4.65 4.86
N LEU A 37 -5.43 3.38 4.52
CA LEU A 37 -4.13 2.75 4.68
C LEU A 37 -3.07 3.46 3.81
N HIS A 38 -2.13 4.12 4.49
CA HIS A 38 -0.99 4.79 3.85
C HIS A 38 0.07 3.76 3.44
N VAL A 39 0.82 4.01 2.34
CA VAL A 39 1.90 3.10 1.89
C VAL A 39 2.98 2.84 2.95
N GLY A 40 3.22 3.79 3.86
CA GLY A 40 4.10 3.59 5.01
C GLY A 40 3.58 2.50 5.95
N GLY A 41 2.28 2.54 6.27
CA GLY A 41 1.61 1.49 7.04
C GLY A 41 1.60 0.15 6.29
N ALA A 42 1.29 0.16 4.99
CA ALA A 42 1.31 -1.05 4.16
C ALA A 42 2.70 -1.70 4.11
N ARG A 43 3.79 -0.90 3.99
CA ARG A 43 5.18 -1.41 4.06
C ARG A 43 5.50 -2.01 5.43
N THR A 44 5.07 -1.35 6.50
CA THR A 44 5.25 -1.88 7.86
C THR A 44 4.49 -3.20 8.04
N ALA A 45 3.24 -3.28 7.56
CA ALA A 45 2.46 -4.52 7.56
C ALA A 45 3.15 -5.61 6.74
N LEU A 46 3.66 -5.28 5.55
CA LEU A 46 4.38 -6.21 4.67
C LEU A 46 5.60 -6.83 5.37
N PHE A 47 6.46 -6.03 6.00
CA PHE A 47 7.65 -6.56 6.68
C PHE A 47 7.32 -7.41 7.91
N ASN A 48 6.28 -7.05 8.67
CA ASN A 48 5.75 -7.91 9.73
C ASN A 48 5.23 -9.24 9.16
N TRP A 49 4.43 -9.17 8.11
CA TRP A 49 3.86 -10.36 7.44
C TRP A 49 4.96 -11.28 6.90
N MET A 50 5.94 -10.72 6.17
CA MET A 50 7.06 -11.49 5.63
C MET A 50 7.85 -12.17 6.74
N PHE A 51 8.14 -11.47 7.84
CA PHE A 51 8.85 -12.05 8.98
C PHE A 51 8.05 -13.18 9.63
N ALA A 52 6.76 -12.97 9.88
CA ALA A 52 5.89 -14.02 10.42
C ALA A 52 5.84 -15.25 9.51
N ARG A 53 5.61 -15.06 8.22
CA ARG A 53 5.50 -16.18 7.26
C ARG A 53 6.82 -16.95 7.09
N LYS A 54 7.95 -16.24 7.06
CA LYS A 54 9.27 -16.87 7.00
C LYS A 54 9.57 -17.72 8.22
N GLU A 55 9.31 -17.19 9.41
CA GLU A 55 9.62 -17.86 10.68
C GLU A 55 8.53 -18.87 11.13
N GLY A 56 7.49 -19.11 10.31
CA GLY A 56 6.37 -19.98 10.68
C GLY A 56 5.58 -19.45 11.87
N GLY A 57 5.61 -18.14 12.08
CA GLY A 57 4.97 -17.43 13.19
C GLY A 57 3.56 -16.97 12.87
N LYS A 58 3.07 -16.03 13.67
CA LYS A 58 1.73 -15.43 13.59
C LYS A 58 1.81 -13.94 13.28
N PHE A 59 0.99 -13.48 12.34
CA PHE A 59 0.75 -12.07 12.05
C PHE A 59 -0.61 -11.65 12.60
N ILE A 60 -0.61 -10.72 13.57
CA ILE A 60 -1.79 -10.26 14.30
C ILE A 60 -2.20 -8.89 13.77
N LEU A 61 -3.48 -8.69 13.53
CA LEU A 61 -4.06 -7.38 13.24
C LEU A 61 -4.81 -6.86 14.46
N ARG A 62 -4.37 -5.71 15.00
CA ARG A 62 -5.01 -5.05 16.14
C ARG A 62 -5.43 -3.64 15.74
N ILE A 63 -6.69 -3.29 16.01
CA ILE A 63 -7.22 -1.94 15.74
C ILE A 63 -7.03 -1.05 16.97
N GLU A 64 -6.31 0.06 16.80
CA GLU A 64 -6.03 1.04 17.85
C GLU A 64 -7.00 2.23 17.74
N ASP A 65 -8.23 2.03 18.21
CA ASP A 65 -9.39 2.92 18.12
C ASP A 65 -9.69 3.67 19.42
N THR A 66 -8.68 3.93 20.24
CA THR A 66 -8.81 4.68 21.51
C THR A 66 -9.02 6.19 21.33
N ASP A 67 -8.85 6.71 20.12
CA ASP A 67 -9.24 8.08 19.72
C ASP A 67 -10.61 8.03 19.05
N THR A 68 -11.65 8.09 19.87
CA THR A 68 -13.05 7.94 19.41
C THR A 68 -13.55 9.09 18.54
N GLU A 69 -12.90 10.26 18.55
CA GLU A 69 -13.28 11.41 17.74
C GLU A 69 -12.82 11.25 16.28
N ARG A 70 -11.65 10.61 16.06
CA ARG A 70 -11.06 10.46 14.74
C ARG A 70 -11.21 9.06 14.16
N SER A 71 -11.52 8.06 14.99
CA SER A 71 -11.68 6.66 14.56
C SER A 71 -13.08 6.41 14.00
N SER A 72 -13.16 5.67 12.89
CA SER A 72 -14.45 5.24 12.34
C SER A 72 -14.41 3.79 11.87
N ARG A 73 -15.57 3.11 11.96
CA ARG A 73 -15.73 1.74 11.45
C ARG A 73 -15.56 1.67 9.93
N GLU A 74 -15.87 2.74 9.22
CA GLU A 74 -15.67 2.85 7.78
C GLU A 74 -14.18 2.80 7.43
N TYR A 75 -13.33 3.58 8.10
CA TYR A 75 -11.88 3.52 7.89
C TYR A 75 -11.28 2.18 8.31
N GLU A 76 -11.78 1.56 9.38
CA GLU A 76 -11.40 0.21 9.76
C GLU A 76 -11.66 -0.76 8.59
N GLN A 77 -12.89 -0.79 8.06
CA GLN A 77 -13.25 -1.65 6.94
C GLN A 77 -12.37 -1.42 5.70
N GLN A 78 -12.09 -0.18 5.37
CA GLN A 78 -11.20 0.17 4.25
C GLN A 78 -9.76 -0.30 4.48
N ILE A 79 -9.24 -0.25 5.72
CA ILE A 79 -7.93 -0.78 6.06
C ILE A 79 -7.90 -2.30 5.88
N LEU A 80 -8.93 -3.02 6.38
CA LEU A 80 -9.05 -4.47 6.22
C LEU A 80 -9.09 -4.88 4.73
N GLU A 81 -9.90 -4.19 3.94
CA GLU A 81 -10.01 -4.42 2.49
C GLU A 81 -8.69 -4.13 1.75
N SER A 82 -7.99 -3.05 2.14
CA SER A 82 -6.69 -2.70 1.56
C SER A 82 -5.62 -3.75 1.88
N LEU A 83 -5.56 -4.25 3.11
CA LEU A 83 -4.64 -5.32 3.51
C LEU A 83 -4.93 -6.62 2.76
N ARG A 84 -6.21 -7.03 2.64
CA ARG A 84 -6.60 -8.21 1.86
C ARG A 84 -6.25 -8.07 0.39
N TRP A 85 -6.52 -6.90 -0.19
CA TRP A 85 -6.13 -6.62 -1.57
C TRP A 85 -4.61 -6.69 -1.75
N CYS A 86 -3.82 -6.27 -0.76
CA CYS A 86 -2.36 -6.43 -0.74
C CYS A 86 -1.90 -7.89 -0.57
N GLY A 87 -2.78 -8.84 -0.30
CA GLY A 87 -2.42 -10.22 0.01
C GLY A 87 -1.83 -10.41 1.41
N LEU A 88 -2.01 -9.44 2.30
CA LEU A 88 -1.51 -9.46 3.68
C LEU A 88 -2.61 -9.99 4.62
N ASP A 89 -2.82 -11.30 4.60
CA ASP A 89 -3.72 -12.03 5.49
C ASP A 89 -3.14 -12.12 6.92
N TRP A 90 -4.02 -12.08 7.92
CA TRP A 90 -3.64 -12.18 9.33
C TRP A 90 -4.19 -13.46 9.97
N ASP A 91 -3.49 -13.93 11.00
CA ASP A 91 -3.84 -15.17 11.72
C ASP A 91 -4.81 -14.93 12.88
N GLU A 92 -4.81 -13.72 13.43
CA GLU A 92 -5.69 -13.26 14.51
C GLU A 92 -6.04 -11.80 14.26
N GLY A 93 -7.29 -11.41 14.51
CA GLY A 93 -7.74 -10.05 14.24
C GLY A 93 -9.20 -9.77 14.56
N PRO A 94 -9.66 -8.53 14.31
CA PRO A 94 -10.98 -8.05 14.76
C PRO A 94 -12.16 -8.75 14.09
N ASP A 95 -11.96 -9.39 12.96
CA ASP A 95 -12.99 -10.02 12.12
C ASP A 95 -12.91 -11.55 12.12
N ILE A 96 -11.74 -12.13 12.40
CA ILE A 96 -11.54 -13.58 12.46
C ILE A 96 -11.38 -14.13 13.87
N GLY A 97 -11.19 -13.23 14.87
CA GLY A 97 -10.95 -13.63 16.25
C GLY A 97 -9.55 -14.18 16.49
N GLY A 98 -9.38 -14.99 17.52
CA GLY A 98 -8.15 -15.63 17.97
C GLY A 98 -8.11 -15.81 19.49
N ASP A 99 -7.01 -16.39 20.00
CA ASP A 99 -6.90 -16.81 21.40
C ASP A 99 -6.75 -15.64 22.40
N PHE A 100 -6.34 -14.46 21.92
CA PHE A 100 -5.97 -13.31 22.75
C PHE A 100 -6.86 -12.07 22.53
N GLY A 101 -8.05 -12.28 21.94
CA GLY A 101 -9.02 -11.21 21.70
C GLY A 101 -9.58 -10.55 22.98
N PRO A 102 -10.37 -9.50 22.81
CA PRO A 102 -10.72 -8.77 21.57
C PRO A 102 -9.51 -8.08 20.91
N TYR A 103 -9.61 -7.82 19.59
CA TYR A 103 -8.52 -7.19 18.81
C TYR A 103 -8.81 -5.73 18.46
N ARG A 104 -9.80 -5.12 19.11
CA ARG A 104 -10.05 -3.66 19.10
C ARG A 104 -9.80 -3.11 20.49
N GLN A 105 -9.03 -2.03 20.57
CA GLN A 105 -8.69 -1.44 21.87
C GLN A 105 -9.90 -0.88 22.61
N SER A 106 -10.89 -0.35 21.89
CA SER A 106 -12.16 0.10 22.49
C SER A 106 -12.96 -0.99 23.19
N GLU A 107 -12.73 -2.27 22.84
CA GLU A 107 -13.40 -3.44 23.45
C GLU A 107 -12.62 -4.00 24.65
N ARG A 108 -11.49 -3.37 25.06
CA ARG A 108 -10.56 -3.86 26.10
C ARG A 108 -10.45 -2.91 27.29
N LEU A 109 -11.35 -1.96 27.44
CA LEU A 109 -11.23 -0.88 28.45
C LEU A 109 -11.12 -1.39 29.89
N GLU A 110 -11.83 -2.46 30.26
CA GLU A 110 -11.75 -3.06 31.59
C GLU A 110 -10.36 -3.69 31.86
N ILE A 111 -9.75 -4.29 30.84
CA ILE A 111 -8.39 -4.83 30.94
C ILE A 111 -7.41 -3.70 31.27
N TYR A 112 -7.48 -2.57 30.52
CA TYR A 112 -6.58 -1.46 30.78
C TYR A 112 -6.80 -0.84 32.17
N ARG A 113 -8.05 -0.75 32.63
CA ARG A 113 -8.36 -0.27 33.96
C ARG A 113 -7.70 -1.14 35.03
N GLU A 114 -7.90 -2.46 34.96
CA GLU A 114 -7.30 -3.43 35.89
C GLU A 114 -5.78 -3.26 35.99
N TYR A 115 -5.09 -3.19 34.84
CA TYR A 115 -3.63 -3.04 34.83
C TYR A 115 -3.18 -1.64 35.29
N ALA A 116 -3.94 -0.58 35.03
CA ALA A 116 -3.61 0.74 35.54
C ALA A 116 -3.76 0.83 37.07
N GLU A 117 -4.80 0.21 37.62
CA GLU A 117 -5.02 0.12 39.07
C GLU A 117 -3.89 -0.68 39.78
N LYS A 118 -3.41 -1.79 39.18
CA LYS A 118 -2.24 -2.52 39.68
C LYS A 118 -0.99 -1.62 39.78
N LEU A 119 -0.75 -0.77 38.77
CA LEU A 119 0.36 0.19 38.84
C LEU A 119 0.19 1.23 39.96
N VAL A 120 -1.05 1.60 40.28
CA VAL A 120 -1.33 2.50 41.41
C VAL A 120 -1.08 1.79 42.75
N GLU A 121 -1.54 0.55 42.91
CA GLU A 121 -1.28 -0.30 44.09
C GLU A 121 0.22 -0.48 44.33
N ASP A 122 1.00 -0.69 43.26
CA ASP A 122 2.46 -0.85 43.30
C ASP A 122 3.19 0.51 43.43
N LYS A 123 2.46 1.64 43.54
CA LYS A 123 3.00 3.00 43.63
C LYS A 123 3.89 3.40 42.43
N ARG A 124 3.69 2.74 41.27
CA ARG A 124 4.30 3.07 39.99
C ARG A 124 3.43 4.03 39.18
N ALA A 125 2.17 4.24 39.56
CA ALA A 125 1.27 5.23 39.04
C ALA A 125 0.44 5.85 40.19
N TYR A 126 -0.27 6.94 39.90
CA TYR A 126 -1.09 7.65 40.88
C TYR A 126 -2.26 8.37 40.18
N TYR A 127 -3.36 8.61 40.93
CA TYR A 127 -4.46 9.40 40.48
C TYR A 127 -4.13 10.88 40.57
N VAL A 128 -4.59 11.64 39.56
CA VAL A 128 -4.53 13.08 39.52
C VAL A 128 -5.94 13.62 39.36
N VAL A 129 -6.35 14.48 40.28
CA VAL A 129 -7.64 15.17 40.25
C VAL A 129 -7.44 16.56 39.71
N TYR A 130 -8.25 16.91 38.72
CA TYR A 130 -8.22 18.22 38.07
C TYR A 130 -9.41 19.10 38.48
N ASP A 131 -9.25 20.40 38.34
CA ASP A 131 -10.34 21.31 38.52
C ASP A 131 -11.44 21.08 37.48
N LYS A 132 -12.70 21.16 37.93
CA LYS A 132 -13.85 20.90 37.06
C LYS A 132 -14.04 21.97 36.00
N GLU A 133 -13.78 23.25 36.38
CA GLU A 133 -13.96 24.41 35.52
C GLU A 133 -12.71 24.71 34.70
N ASP A 134 -11.54 24.34 35.20
CA ASP A 134 -10.25 24.45 34.51
C ASP A 134 -9.52 23.09 34.51
N PRO A 135 -9.78 22.19 33.51
CA PRO A 135 -9.14 20.90 33.45
C PRO A 135 -7.60 20.90 33.22
N SER A 136 -7.00 22.05 32.99
CA SER A 136 -5.53 22.20 32.95
C SER A 136 -4.90 22.30 34.35
N LYS A 137 -5.71 22.60 35.36
CA LYS A 137 -5.25 22.82 36.73
C LYS A 137 -5.35 21.53 37.54
N GLU A 138 -4.20 20.99 37.96
CA GLU A 138 -4.13 19.91 38.93
C GLU A 138 -4.48 20.40 40.33
N LEU A 139 -5.42 19.72 41.01
CA LEU A 139 -5.81 20.04 42.38
C LEU A 139 -4.91 19.28 43.36
N PHE A 140 -4.81 17.98 43.23
CA PHE A 140 -3.94 17.11 44.04
C PHE A 140 -3.73 15.75 43.41
N THR A 141 -2.80 15.00 43.97
CA THR A 141 -2.49 13.60 43.59
C THR A 141 -2.75 12.67 44.77
N THR A 142 -3.14 11.44 44.49
CA THR A 142 -3.41 10.40 45.51
C THR A 142 -3.17 9.00 44.95
N TYR A 143 -2.94 8.04 45.87
CA TYR A 143 -2.92 6.61 45.55
C TYR A 143 -4.25 5.92 45.84
N GLU A 144 -5.18 6.60 46.52
CA GLU A 144 -6.53 6.12 46.75
C GLU A 144 -7.47 6.68 45.68
N TYR A 145 -8.41 5.86 45.20
CA TYR A 145 -9.34 6.32 44.18
C TYR A 145 -10.22 7.50 44.73
N PRO A 146 -10.22 8.65 44.11
CA PRO A 146 -10.87 9.84 44.64
C PRO A 146 -12.38 9.89 44.33
N HIS A 147 -13.15 8.94 44.90
CA HIS A 147 -14.60 8.77 44.67
C HIS A 147 -15.40 10.07 44.76
N GLU A 148 -15.23 10.79 45.89
CA GLU A 148 -15.99 12.01 46.16
C GLU A 148 -15.81 13.09 45.06
N TYR A 149 -14.58 13.24 44.56
CA TYR A 149 -14.26 14.20 43.50
C TYR A 149 -14.81 13.75 42.14
N LYS A 150 -14.72 12.45 41.84
CA LYS A 150 -15.26 11.89 40.60
C LYS A 150 -16.78 12.05 40.55
N GLU A 151 -17.48 11.80 41.65
CA GLU A 151 -18.95 11.99 41.78
C GLU A 151 -19.36 13.47 41.63
N LYS A 152 -18.52 14.40 42.08
CA LYS A 152 -18.70 15.85 41.88
C LYS A 152 -18.39 16.33 40.46
N GLY A 153 -17.93 15.42 39.58
CA GLY A 153 -17.66 15.69 38.16
C GLY A 153 -16.27 16.25 37.89
N HIS A 154 -15.33 16.13 38.82
CA HIS A 154 -13.94 16.47 38.56
C HIS A 154 -13.28 15.45 37.61
N PRO A 155 -12.47 15.90 36.60
CA PRO A 155 -11.67 14.98 35.79
C PRO A 155 -10.64 14.26 36.66
N VAL A 156 -10.58 12.92 36.53
CA VAL A 156 -9.58 12.09 37.21
C VAL A 156 -8.84 11.30 36.17
N THR A 157 -7.50 11.38 36.20
CA THR A 157 -6.61 10.61 35.34
C THR A 157 -5.69 9.72 36.16
N ILE A 158 -5.00 8.77 35.52
CA ILE A 158 -3.92 8.03 36.14
C ILE A 158 -2.62 8.42 35.40
N LYS A 159 -1.62 8.89 36.15
CA LYS A 159 -0.28 9.19 35.65
C LYS A 159 0.70 8.10 36.07
N PHE A 160 1.53 7.66 35.13
CA PHE A 160 2.68 6.79 35.37
C PHE A 160 3.84 7.61 35.94
N LYS A 161 4.47 7.09 36.99
CA LYS A 161 5.60 7.73 37.66
C LYS A 161 6.90 7.35 36.97
N VAL A 162 7.59 8.33 36.40
CA VAL A 162 8.92 8.17 35.80
C VAL A 162 9.97 8.13 36.90
N LEU A 163 10.75 7.05 36.98
CA LEU A 163 11.84 6.95 37.93
C LEU A 163 13.12 7.52 37.33
N PRO A 164 13.97 8.18 38.15
CA PRO A 164 15.30 8.63 37.70
C PRO A 164 16.15 7.46 37.19
N GLY A 165 17.04 7.77 36.25
CA GLY A 165 17.97 6.77 35.71
C GLY A 165 18.01 6.83 34.18
N LYS A 166 18.34 5.70 33.56
CA LYS A 166 18.45 5.55 32.12
C LYS A 166 17.64 4.35 31.67
N THR A 167 16.96 4.51 30.52
CA THR A 167 16.27 3.43 29.86
C THR A 167 17.00 3.09 28.56
N SER A 168 17.38 1.84 28.39
CA SER A 168 18.12 1.40 27.21
C SER A 168 17.53 0.12 26.60
N PHE A 169 17.72 -0.05 25.31
CA PHE A 169 17.34 -1.25 24.57
C PHE A 169 18.19 -1.41 23.32
N GLU A 170 18.17 -2.61 22.75
CA GLU A 170 18.77 -2.92 21.45
C GLU A 170 17.67 -2.91 20.39
N ASP A 171 17.81 -2.04 19.37
CA ASP A 171 16.96 -2.02 18.21
C ASP A 171 17.60 -2.79 17.06
N LEU A 172 16.85 -3.64 16.35
CA LEU A 172 17.41 -4.48 15.29
C LEU A 172 18.09 -3.70 14.15
N LEU A 173 17.62 -2.46 13.89
CA LEU A 173 18.18 -1.62 12.81
C LEU A 173 19.02 -0.45 13.32
N LYS A 174 18.69 0.10 14.48
CA LYS A 174 19.35 1.29 15.04
C LYS A 174 20.49 0.93 16.00
N GLY A 175 20.56 -0.34 16.44
CA GLY A 175 21.51 -0.80 17.44
C GLY A 175 21.18 -0.33 18.86
N TYR A 176 22.18 -0.21 19.70
CA TYR A 176 22.01 0.21 21.10
C TYR A 176 21.49 1.64 21.21
N MET A 177 20.40 1.79 21.95
CA MET A 177 19.73 3.08 22.22
C MET A 177 19.65 3.29 23.73
N GLU A 178 19.97 4.51 24.21
CA GLU A 178 19.91 4.90 25.62
C GLU A 178 19.24 6.27 25.74
N PHE A 179 18.36 6.41 26.71
CA PHE A 179 17.60 7.62 27.01
C PHE A 179 17.75 7.99 28.48
N ASP A 180 18.00 9.26 28.77
CA ASP A 180 18.00 9.79 30.13
C ASP A 180 16.56 10.05 30.59
N ASN A 181 16.10 9.34 31.61
CA ASN A 181 14.74 9.45 32.13
C ASN A 181 14.46 10.84 32.72
N SER A 182 15.48 11.62 33.12
CA SER A 182 15.28 12.99 33.61
C SER A 182 14.72 13.94 32.54
N THR A 183 14.76 13.57 31.27
CA THR A 183 14.17 14.33 30.18
C THR A 183 12.66 14.06 30.00
N LEU A 184 12.11 13.11 30.74
CA LEU A 184 10.73 12.70 30.67
C LEU A 184 10.00 13.07 31.95
N GLU A 185 8.80 13.62 31.79
CA GLU A 185 7.87 13.87 32.90
C GLU A 185 6.95 12.67 33.11
N ASP A 186 6.32 12.60 34.30
CA ASP A 186 5.24 11.66 34.56
C ASP A 186 4.13 11.83 33.51
N PHE A 187 3.65 10.74 32.95
CA PHE A 187 2.74 10.81 31.82
C PHE A 187 1.42 10.05 32.07
N ILE A 188 0.36 10.56 31.50
CA ILE A 188 -0.97 9.97 31.63
C ILE A 188 -0.98 8.60 30.95
N ILE A 189 -1.47 7.59 31.68
CA ILE A 189 -1.76 6.23 31.16
C ILE A 189 -3.25 5.98 30.98
N MET A 190 -4.11 6.57 31.86
CA MET A 190 -5.55 6.54 31.72
C MET A 190 -6.12 7.96 31.73
N LYS A 191 -6.88 8.29 30.69
CA LYS A 191 -7.56 9.59 30.52
C LYS A 191 -8.79 9.66 31.44
N SER A 192 -9.27 10.88 31.70
CA SER A 192 -10.47 11.12 32.53
C SER A 192 -11.76 10.53 31.96
N ASN A 193 -11.82 10.27 30.67
CA ASN A 193 -12.93 9.59 29.98
C ASN A 193 -12.86 8.06 30.06
N GLY A 194 -11.87 7.51 30.76
CA GLY A 194 -11.70 6.07 30.96
C GLY A 194 -10.96 5.33 29.83
N PHE A 195 -10.49 6.04 28.80
CA PHE A 195 -9.67 5.46 27.76
C PHE A 195 -8.19 5.48 28.12
N PRO A 196 -7.41 4.44 27.76
CA PRO A 196 -5.96 4.45 27.93
C PRO A 196 -5.30 5.43 26.95
N THR A 197 -4.07 5.83 27.25
CA THR A 197 -3.20 6.46 26.26
C THR A 197 -2.50 5.40 25.43
N TYR A 198 -2.01 5.81 24.23
CA TYR A 198 -1.33 4.93 23.29
C TYR A 198 -0.22 4.09 23.94
N ASN A 199 0.71 4.74 24.66
CA ASN A 199 1.87 4.04 25.24
C ASN A 199 1.48 2.96 26.26
N PHE A 200 0.41 3.15 26.97
CA PHE A 200 -0.08 2.19 27.96
C PHE A 200 -0.83 1.03 27.29
N ALA A 201 -1.78 1.36 26.42
CA ALA A 201 -2.58 0.35 25.74
C ALA A 201 -1.72 -0.63 24.94
N VAL A 202 -0.75 -0.11 24.17
CA VAL A 202 0.12 -0.95 23.32
C VAL A 202 0.96 -1.91 24.14
N VAL A 203 1.45 -1.50 25.32
CA VAL A 203 2.26 -2.37 26.21
C VAL A 203 1.41 -3.50 26.79
N VAL A 204 0.23 -3.18 27.32
CA VAL A 204 -0.70 -4.17 27.86
C VAL A 204 -1.10 -5.18 26.78
N ASP A 205 -1.44 -4.71 25.60
CA ASP A 205 -1.85 -5.56 24.50
C ASP A 205 -0.72 -6.42 23.95
N ASP A 206 0.47 -5.83 23.72
CA ASP A 206 1.61 -6.57 23.20
C ASP A 206 2.03 -7.67 24.19
N HIS A 207 1.95 -7.43 25.51
CA HIS A 207 2.19 -8.45 26.52
C HIS A 207 1.12 -9.55 26.50
N LEU A 208 -0.16 -9.19 26.59
CA LEU A 208 -1.27 -10.15 26.66
C LEU A 208 -1.45 -10.95 25.37
N MET A 209 -1.16 -10.36 24.22
CA MET A 209 -1.18 -11.02 22.91
C MET A 209 0.14 -11.76 22.61
N ARG A 210 1.08 -11.79 23.57
CA ARG A 210 2.39 -12.47 23.49
C ARG A 210 3.18 -12.05 22.26
N ILE A 211 3.18 -10.76 21.95
CA ILE A 211 3.97 -10.20 20.84
C ILE A 211 5.46 -10.34 21.15
N SER A 212 6.18 -11.05 20.29
CA SER A 212 7.60 -11.29 20.43
C SER A 212 8.45 -10.19 19.79
N HIS A 213 7.98 -9.63 18.67
CA HIS A 213 8.69 -8.60 17.90
C HIS A 213 7.76 -7.47 17.52
N VAL A 214 8.24 -6.25 17.63
CA VAL A 214 7.54 -5.00 17.32
C VAL A 214 8.26 -4.29 16.20
N PHE A 215 7.82 -4.53 14.95
CA PHE A 215 8.27 -3.80 13.77
C PHE A 215 7.29 -2.65 13.50
N ARG A 216 7.79 -1.42 13.54
CA ARG A 216 6.96 -0.21 13.38
C ARG A 216 7.75 0.96 12.78
N GLY A 217 7.09 2.04 12.40
CA GLY A 217 7.76 3.25 11.92
C GLY A 217 8.67 3.89 12.97
N GLU A 218 9.76 4.51 12.54
CA GLU A 218 10.72 5.19 13.44
C GLU A 218 10.14 6.46 14.09
N ASP A 219 9.01 6.98 13.62
CA ASP A 219 8.23 8.03 14.28
C ASP A 219 7.76 7.65 15.69
N HIS A 220 7.69 6.34 15.97
CA HIS A 220 7.40 5.80 17.30
C HIS A 220 8.64 5.61 18.18
N LEU A 221 9.85 5.90 17.72
CA LEU A 221 11.09 5.66 18.48
C LEU A 221 11.10 6.38 19.84
N SER A 222 10.62 7.62 19.89
CA SER A 222 10.52 8.41 21.12
C SER A 222 9.49 7.88 22.13
N ASN A 223 8.60 6.99 21.72
CA ASN A 223 7.63 6.32 22.60
C ASN A 223 8.25 5.12 23.33
N THR A 224 9.29 4.52 22.75
CA THR A 224 9.87 3.27 23.25
C THR A 224 10.35 3.36 24.69
N PRO A 225 11.05 4.43 25.15
CA PRO A 225 11.46 4.54 26.56
C PRO A 225 10.27 4.49 27.53
N LYS A 226 9.17 5.19 27.22
CA LYS A 226 7.96 5.18 28.05
C LYS A 226 7.34 3.78 28.13
N GLN A 227 7.31 3.07 27.01
CA GLN A 227 6.79 1.71 26.95
C GLN A 227 7.68 0.74 27.74
N LEU A 228 9.00 0.84 27.61
CA LEU A 228 9.94 0.01 28.37
C LEU A 228 9.83 0.21 29.90
N MET A 229 9.61 1.45 30.35
CA MET A 229 9.36 1.73 31.76
C MET A 229 8.08 1.06 32.28
N ILE A 230 7.05 0.97 31.45
CA ILE A 230 5.80 0.26 31.80
C ILE A 230 6.05 -1.27 31.86
N TYR A 231 6.78 -1.85 30.88
CA TYR A 231 7.20 -3.24 30.93
C TYR A 231 7.99 -3.54 32.22
N GLU A 232 8.95 -2.69 32.55
CA GLU A 232 9.75 -2.82 33.76
C GLU A 232 8.89 -2.75 35.02
N ALA A 233 7.93 -1.81 35.08
CA ALA A 233 7.06 -1.63 36.23
C ALA A 233 6.20 -2.86 36.54
N PHE A 234 5.81 -3.62 35.50
CA PHE A 234 5.10 -4.88 35.66
C PHE A 234 6.05 -6.10 35.83
N GLY A 235 7.35 -5.92 35.69
CA GLY A 235 8.30 -7.05 35.64
C GLY A 235 8.12 -7.91 34.38
N TRP A 236 7.58 -7.38 33.31
CA TRP A 236 7.36 -8.08 32.07
C TRP A 236 8.59 -7.99 31.15
N GLU A 237 8.82 -9.05 30.39
CA GLU A 237 9.82 -9.03 29.33
C GLU A 237 9.28 -8.22 28.14
N ALA A 238 10.07 -7.25 27.67
CA ALA A 238 9.72 -6.44 26.50
C ALA A 238 9.99 -7.20 25.19
N PRO A 239 9.22 -6.98 24.12
CA PRO A 239 9.48 -7.57 22.82
C PRO A 239 10.80 -7.05 22.22
N VAL A 240 11.24 -7.68 21.13
CA VAL A 240 12.34 -7.18 20.30
C VAL A 240 11.80 -6.03 19.44
N PHE A 241 12.45 -4.87 19.48
CA PHE A 241 12.03 -3.70 18.69
C PHE A 241 12.82 -3.56 17.39
N MET A 242 12.12 -3.13 16.34
CA MET A 242 12.69 -2.71 15.08
C MET A 242 11.97 -1.45 14.58
N HIS A 243 12.71 -0.34 14.51
CA HIS A 243 12.17 0.93 14.02
C HIS A 243 12.56 1.17 12.56
N ILE A 244 11.59 0.95 11.67
CA ILE A 244 11.73 1.05 10.22
C ILE A 244 11.77 2.52 9.82
N PRO A 245 12.76 2.98 9.06
CA PRO A 245 12.87 4.36 8.60
C PRO A 245 11.68 4.80 7.78
N LEU A 246 11.38 6.10 7.83
CA LEU A 246 10.26 6.68 7.09
C LEU A 246 10.45 6.60 5.58
N ILE A 247 9.33 6.52 4.87
CA ILE A 247 9.28 6.81 3.44
C ILE A 247 9.24 8.33 3.28
N LEU A 248 10.09 8.86 2.41
CA LEU A 248 10.27 10.29 2.18
C LEU A 248 9.68 10.70 0.82
N GLY A 249 9.23 11.94 0.73
CA GLY A 249 8.97 12.60 -0.54
C GLY A 249 10.24 13.01 -1.26
N SER A 250 10.11 13.57 -2.46
CA SER A 250 11.23 14.07 -3.27
C SER A 250 12.01 15.20 -2.58
N ASP A 251 11.37 15.92 -1.68
CA ASP A 251 11.96 16.98 -0.84
C ASP A 251 12.67 16.42 0.42
N ARG A 252 12.76 15.11 0.56
CA ARG A 252 13.34 14.39 1.71
C ARG A 252 12.63 14.62 3.05
N THR A 253 11.41 15.12 3.03
CA THR A 253 10.55 15.16 4.22
C THR A 253 9.64 13.92 4.25
N PRO A 254 9.05 13.57 5.42
CA PRO A 254 8.14 12.44 5.49
C PRO A 254 7.05 12.50 4.40
N LEU A 255 6.82 11.38 3.71
CA LEU A 255 5.84 11.28 2.64
C LEU A 255 4.44 11.62 3.16
N SER A 256 3.77 12.55 2.51
CA SER A 256 2.45 13.04 2.90
C SER A 256 1.61 13.40 1.67
N LYS A 257 0.32 13.70 1.85
CA LYS A 257 -0.61 14.07 0.78
C LYS A 257 -0.14 15.22 -0.12
N ARG A 258 0.72 16.12 0.37
CA ARG A 258 1.30 17.21 -0.45
C ARG A 258 2.27 16.73 -1.54
N HIS A 259 2.79 15.49 -1.41
CA HIS A 259 3.69 14.88 -2.39
C HIS A 259 2.95 14.05 -3.45
N GLY A 260 1.61 14.05 -3.42
CA GLY A 260 0.75 13.26 -4.27
C GLY A 260 -0.02 12.20 -3.49
N ALA A 261 -0.50 11.21 -4.19
CA ALA A 261 -1.24 10.12 -3.61
C ALA A 261 -0.36 9.20 -2.77
N THR A 262 -0.86 8.81 -1.62
CA THR A 262 -0.10 8.03 -0.63
C THR A 262 -0.89 6.86 -0.05
N SER A 263 -2.16 6.70 -0.41
CA SER A 263 -3.00 5.59 0.06
C SER A 263 -2.96 4.40 -0.89
N VAL A 264 -3.04 3.20 -0.33
CA VAL A 264 -3.14 1.95 -1.09
C VAL A 264 -4.35 1.97 -2.03
N GLU A 265 -5.50 2.47 -1.55
CA GLU A 265 -6.72 2.60 -2.34
C GLU A 265 -6.52 3.45 -3.60
N HIS A 266 -5.80 4.56 -3.49
CA HIS A 266 -5.51 5.40 -4.65
C HIS A 266 -4.71 4.63 -5.71
N PHE A 267 -3.63 3.94 -5.32
CA PHE A 267 -2.82 3.17 -6.26
C PHE A 267 -3.63 2.04 -6.91
N ARG A 268 -4.49 1.37 -6.15
CA ARG A 268 -5.43 0.41 -6.70
C ARG A 268 -6.34 1.04 -7.76
N ARG A 269 -6.88 2.24 -7.50
CA ARG A 269 -7.76 2.98 -8.43
C ARG A 269 -7.02 3.41 -9.71
N GLU A 270 -5.76 3.80 -9.60
CA GLU A 270 -4.90 4.11 -10.75
C GLU A 270 -4.48 2.87 -11.56
N GLY A 271 -4.83 1.68 -11.09
CA GLY A 271 -4.55 0.44 -11.80
C GLY A 271 -3.14 -0.10 -11.59
N ILE A 272 -2.56 0.17 -10.43
CA ILE A 272 -1.39 -0.55 -9.95
C ILE A 272 -1.85 -1.94 -9.47
N LEU A 273 -1.17 -3.00 -9.89
CA LEU A 273 -1.42 -4.36 -9.42
C LEU A 273 -0.95 -4.52 -7.97
N SER A 274 -1.70 -5.27 -7.17
CA SER A 274 -1.33 -5.57 -5.79
C SER A 274 0.10 -6.11 -5.68
N ARG A 275 0.44 -7.12 -6.48
CA ARG A 275 1.78 -7.73 -6.51
C ARG A 275 2.89 -6.74 -6.84
N ALA A 276 2.61 -5.77 -7.70
CA ALA A 276 3.57 -4.74 -8.08
C ALA A 276 3.77 -3.71 -6.96
N LEU A 277 2.69 -3.31 -6.29
CA LEU A 277 2.78 -2.42 -5.13
C LEU A 277 3.57 -3.09 -4.01
N MET A 278 3.29 -4.36 -3.69
CA MET A 278 4.01 -5.09 -2.64
C MET A 278 5.50 -5.27 -3.00
N ASN A 279 5.82 -5.64 -4.23
CA ASN A 279 7.21 -5.69 -4.71
C ASN A 279 7.91 -4.34 -4.55
N TYR A 280 7.27 -3.25 -4.99
CA TYR A 280 7.85 -1.92 -4.87
C TYR A 280 8.04 -1.49 -3.41
N LEU A 281 7.06 -1.73 -2.53
CA LEU A 281 7.17 -1.42 -1.11
C LEU A 281 8.28 -2.23 -0.42
N ALA A 282 8.48 -3.48 -0.82
CA ALA A 282 9.61 -4.29 -0.35
C ALA A 282 10.96 -3.68 -0.75
N LEU A 283 11.10 -3.19 -1.98
CA LEU A 283 12.30 -2.48 -2.46
C LEU A 283 12.56 -1.16 -1.73
N LEU A 284 11.54 -0.58 -1.07
CA LEU A 284 11.71 0.64 -0.27
C LEU A 284 12.38 0.34 1.08
N GLY A 285 13.65 0.07 1.03
CA GLY A 285 14.51 -0.11 2.19
C GLY A 285 15.11 -1.51 2.33
N TRP A 286 14.47 -2.57 1.86
CA TRP A 286 15.08 -3.91 1.90
C TRP A 286 16.04 -4.11 0.73
N ARG A 287 17.26 -4.55 1.06
CA ARG A 287 18.29 -4.91 0.08
C ARG A 287 18.02 -6.31 -0.46
N VAL A 288 17.39 -6.38 -1.63
CA VAL A 288 17.07 -7.63 -2.31
C VAL A 288 18.22 -8.04 -3.23
N GLU A 289 18.64 -9.29 -3.15
CA GLU A 289 19.60 -9.85 -4.11
C GLU A 289 18.92 -10.31 -5.38
N GLY A 290 19.57 -10.07 -6.54
CA GLY A 290 19.13 -10.50 -7.87
C GLY A 290 18.15 -9.55 -8.54
N ASP A 291 17.09 -10.10 -9.18
CA ASP A 291 16.10 -9.30 -9.93
C ASP A 291 15.26 -8.43 -8.99
N GLU A 292 15.08 -7.17 -9.38
CA GLU A 292 14.19 -6.23 -8.68
C GLU A 292 12.68 -6.53 -8.93
N ILE A 293 12.35 -7.33 -9.93
CA ILE A 293 10.97 -7.70 -10.26
C ILE A 293 10.69 -9.12 -9.77
N PHE A 294 9.94 -9.22 -8.68
CA PHE A 294 9.62 -10.47 -8.01
C PHE A 294 8.24 -10.42 -7.34
N THR A 295 7.67 -11.57 -7.06
CA THR A 295 6.55 -11.66 -6.10
C THR A 295 7.10 -11.84 -4.69
N ILE A 296 6.32 -11.45 -3.67
CA ILE A 296 6.76 -11.56 -2.27
C ILE A 296 7.07 -13.02 -1.91
N GLU A 297 6.30 -13.97 -2.45
CA GLU A 297 6.48 -15.40 -2.23
C GLU A 297 7.83 -15.91 -2.78
N GLU A 298 8.27 -15.39 -3.95
CA GLU A 298 9.55 -15.75 -4.56
C GLU A 298 10.75 -15.35 -3.66
N LYS A 299 10.62 -14.30 -2.86
CA LYS A 299 11.70 -13.75 -2.03
C LYS A 299 11.51 -13.96 -0.53
N LEU A 300 10.41 -14.57 -0.12
CA LEU A 300 10.05 -14.71 1.31
C LEU A 300 11.16 -15.39 2.12
N GLN A 301 11.74 -16.48 1.60
CA GLN A 301 12.77 -17.24 2.31
C GLN A 301 14.10 -16.49 2.44
N SER A 302 14.38 -15.53 1.56
CA SER A 302 15.59 -14.69 1.61
C SER A 302 15.41 -13.42 2.46
N PHE A 303 14.21 -13.14 2.95
CA PHE A 303 13.95 -11.92 3.74
C PHE A 303 14.68 -11.98 5.09
N ASP A 304 15.58 -11.06 5.35
CA ASP A 304 16.12 -10.82 6.69
C ASP A 304 15.81 -9.36 7.11
N PRO A 305 15.13 -9.14 8.24
CA PRO A 305 14.85 -7.79 8.74
C PRO A 305 16.10 -6.93 8.90
N LYS A 306 17.27 -7.53 9.16
CA LYS A 306 18.56 -6.84 9.29
C LYS A 306 19.08 -6.27 7.97
N ASP A 307 18.60 -6.76 6.84
CA ASP A 307 18.95 -6.24 5.51
C ASP A 307 18.13 -4.99 5.13
N ILE A 308 17.21 -4.57 5.99
CA ILE A 308 16.47 -3.32 5.81
C ILE A 308 17.41 -2.16 6.12
N SER A 309 17.44 -1.16 5.22
CA SER A 309 18.22 0.07 5.42
C SER A 309 17.80 0.79 6.69
N ASN A 310 18.75 1.32 7.43
CA ASN A 310 18.51 2.19 8.59
C ASN A 310 18.30 3.66 8.24
N LYS A 311 18.21 4.00 6.92
CA LYS A 311 18.00 5.36 6.41
C LYS A 311 16.66 5.45 5.68
N GLY A 312 16.04 6.63 5.76
CA GLY A 312 14.84 6.94 5.00
C GLY A 312 15.02 6.78 3.49
N VAL A 313 13.99 6.35 2.80
CA VAL A 313 13.99 6.07 1.35
C VAL A 313 12.96 6.95 0.65
N ILE A 314 13.33 7.46 -0.53
CA ILE A 314 12.45 8.34 -1.32
C ILE A 314 11.46 7.50 -2.11
N PHE A 315 10.17 7.88 -2.05
CA PHE A 315 9.12 7.29 -2.88
C PHE A 315 9.21 7.84 -4.31
N ASP A 316 9.43 6.95 -5.26
CA ASP A 316 9.52 7.27 -6.69
C ASP A 316 8.30 6.69 -7.43
N TYR A 317 7.40 7.57 -7.84
CA TYR A 317 6.18 7.21 -8.58
C TYR A 317 6.50 6.60 -9.95
N GLN A 318 7.53 7.09 -10.63
CA GLN A 318 7.92 6.58 -11.95
C GLN A 318 8.48 5.16 -11.83
N LYS A 319 9.28 4.90 -10.78
CA LYS A 319 9.76 3.54 -10.49
C LYS A 319 8.60 2.60 -10.16
N LEU A 320 7.61 3.03 -9.39
CA LEU A 320 6.40 2.22 -9.11
C LEU A 320 5.65 1.87 -10.41
N GLU A 321 5.40 2.83 -11.27
CA GLU A 321 4.75 2.57 -12.57
C GLU A 321 5.59 1.62 -13.44
N TRP A 322 6.91 1.81 -13.47
CA TRP A 322 7.81 0.92 -14.19
C TRP A 322 7.75 -0.52 -13.66
N VAL A 323 7.80 -0.71 -12.32
CA VAL A 323 7.64 -2.01 -11.66
C VAL A 323 6.30 -2.62 -12.07
N ASN A 324 5.22 -1.85 -12.01
CA ASN A 324 3.89 -2.31 -12.38
C ASN A 324 3.82 -2.77 -13.85
N GLY A 325 4.36 -1.98 -14.78
CA GLY A 325 4.44 -2.36 -16.19
C GLY A 325 5.23 -3.65 -16.42
N LYS A 326 6.28 -3.91 -15.63
CA LYS A 326 7.02 -5.17 -15.68
C LYS A 326 6.17 -6.35 -15.19
N HIS A 327 5.43 -6.20 -14.10
CA HIS A 327 4.49 -7.22 -13.63
C HIS A 327 3.36 -7.46 -14.63
N MET A 328 2.78 -6.42 -15.23
CA MET A 328 1.74 -6.56 -16.26
C MET A 328 2.22 -7.37 -17.48
N ARG A 329 3.49 -7.25 -17.86
CA ARG A 329 4.08 -8.02 -18.97
C ARG A 329 4.50 -9.44 -18.58
N ARG A 330 4.83 -9.67 -17.29
CA ARG A 330 5.27 -11.00 -16.78
C ARG A 330 4.11 -11.92 -16.43
N ILE A 331 2.99 -11.36 -15.99
CA ILE A 331 1.81 -12.15 -15.60
C ILE A 331 1.21 -12.88 -16.81
N ASP A 332 0.63 -14.06 -16.58
CA ASP A 332 -0.14 -14.76 -17.59
C ASP A 332 -1.29 -13.91 -18.14
N LEU A 333 -1.65 -14.10 -19.41
CA LEU A 333 -2.64 -13.26 -20.08
C LEU A 333 -4.04 -13.41 -19.48
N GLU A 334 -4.43 -14.62 -19.07
CA GLU A 334 -5.74 -14.86 -18.45
C GLU A 334 -5.80 -14.30 -17.04
N ASP A 335 -4.68 -14.33 -16.30
CA ASP A 335 -4.57 -13.67 -15.01
C ASP A 335 -4.65 -12.15 -15.15
N LEU A 336 -3.95 -11.57 -16.14
CA LEU A 336 -4.05 -10.13 -16.42
C LEU A 336 -5.47 -9.73 -16.80
N LYS A 337 -6.16 -10.55 -17.60
CA LYS A 337 -7.55 -10.32 -17.99
C LYS A 337 -8.47 -10.29 -16.77
N ARG A 338 -8.30 -11.23 -15.83
CA ARG A 338 -9.06 -11.26 -14.57
C ARG A 338 -8.80 -10.02 -13.73
N GLU A 339 -7.54 -9.67 -13.50
CA GLU A 339 -7.13 -8.47 -12.76
C GLU A 339 -7.67 -7.18 -13.41
N PHE A 340 -7.65 -7.10 -14.74
CA PHE A 340 -8.18 -5.95 -15.49
C PHE A 340 -9.71 -5.80 -15.33
N ILE A 341 -10.45 -6.91 -15.42
CA ILE A 341 -11.92 -6.89 -15.26
C ILE A 341 -12.30 -6.51 -13.81
N GLU A 342 -11.62 -7.08 -12.82
CA GLU A 342 -11.84 -6.75 -11.41
C GLU A 342 -11.51 -5.28 -11.11
N TRP A 343 -10.39 -4.81 -11.64
CA TRP A 343 -10.01 -3.40 -11.52
C TRP A 343 -11.04 -2.47 -12.18
N ALA A 344 -11.48 -2.76 -13.38
CA ALA A 344 -12.46 -1.94 -14.09
C ALA A 344 -13.75 -1.82 -13.28
N LYS A 345 -14.25 -2.94 -12.74
CA LYS A 345 -15.41 -2.95 -11.83
C LYS A 345 -15.17 -2.07 -10.60
N TYR A 346 -14.01 -2.19 -9.95
CA TYR A 346 -13.63 -1.39 -8.78
C TYR A 346 -13.53 0.10 -9.11
N ALA A 347 -12.95 0.44 -10.26
CA ALA A 347 -12.79 1.82 -10.73
C ALA A 347 -14.07 2.43 -11.33
N GLY A 348 -15.18 1.67 -11.40
CA GLY A 348 -16.43 2.12 -12.01
C GLY A 348 -16.34 2.30 -13.53
N LYS A 349 -15.46 1.53 -14.19
CA LYS A 349 -15.28 1.55 -15.64
C LYS A 349 -16.12 0.47 -16.29
N GLU A 350 -16.87 0.84 -17.32
CA GLU A 350 -17.66 -0.11 -18.11
C GLU A 350 -16.78 -0.73 -19.21
N ILE A 351 -16.74 -2.05 -19.29
CA ILE A 351 -16.09 -2.78 -20.38
C ILE A 351 -17.17 -3.18 -21.40
N PRO A 352 -17.14 -2.62 -22.63
CA PRO A 352 -18.07 -3.01 -23.67
C PRO A 352 -17.97 -4.50 -23.99
N SER A 353 -19.11 -5.16 -24.23
CA SER A 353 -19.16 -6.57 -24.59
C SER A 353 -18.58 -6.79 -25.98
N VAL A 354 -17.55 -7.61 -26.07
CA VAL A 354 -16.91 -8.03 -27.32
C VAL A 354 -16.62 -9.53 -27.27
N ASP A 355 -16.34 -10.12 -28.42
CA ASP A 355 -15.91 -11.52 -28.49
C ASP A 355 -14.68 -11.79 -27.61
N GLU A 356 -14.66 -12.93 -26.94
CA GLU A 356 -13.63 -13.25 -25.93
C GLU A 356 -12.24 -13.36 -26.54
N ARG A 357 -12.11 -13.97 -27.70
CA ARG A 357 -10.83 -14.10 -28.42
C ARG A 357 -10.32 -12.72 -28.85
N TYR A 358 -11.24 -11.91 -29.37
CA TYR A 358 -10.93 -10.52 -29.76
C TYR A 358 -10.46 -9.69 -28.56
N PHE A 359 -11.12 -9.84 -27.39
CA PHE A 359 -10.70 -9.17 -26.15
C PHE A 359 -9.29 -9.58 -25.75
N SER A 360 -9.00 -10.90 -25.71
CA SER A 360 -7.68 -11.42 -25.30
C SER A 360 -6.57 -10.97 -26.26
N GLU A 361 -6.80 -10.97 -27.58
CA GLU A 361 -5.84 -10.45 -28.54
C GLU A 361 -5.61 -8.94 -28.40
N THR A 362 -6.67 -8.16 -28.15
CA THR A 362 -6.54 -6.73 -27.86
C THR A 362 -5.72 -6.48 -26.59
N LEU A 363 -6.02 -7.22 -25.53
CA LEU A 363 -5.28 -7.15 -24.26
C LEU A 363 -3.78 -7.47 -24.47
N ARG A 364 -3.49 -8.53 -25.23
CA ARG A 364 -2.14 -8.98 -25.56
C ARG A 364 -1.30 -7.89 -26.22
N ILE A 365 -1.83 -7.22 -27.24
CA ILE A 365 -1.08 -6.18 -27.95
C ILE A 365 -0.99 -4.86 -27.17
N CYS A 366 -2.01 -4.54 -26.36
CA CYS A 366 -2.08 -3.29 -25.61
C CYS A 366 -1.18 -3.29 -24.36
N ARG A 367 -1.02 -4.43 -23.65
CA ARG A 367 -0.25 -4.51 -22.41
C ARG A 367 1.23 -4.11 -22.55
N GLU A 368 1.78 -4.25 -23.76
CA GLU A 368 3.19 -3.92 -24.04
C GLU A 368 3.47 -2.40 -24.03
N LYS A 369 2.44 -1.58 -24.16
CA LYS A 369 2.55 -0.11 -24.34
C LYS A 369 2.22 0.71 -23.11
N VAL A 370 1.80 0.07 -22.03
CA VAL A 370 1.28 0.72 -20.84
C VAL A 370 1.93 0.18 -19.57
N ASN A 371 1.79 0.93 -18.49
CA ASN A 371 2.33 0.56 -17.20
C ASN A 371 1.27 0.45 -16.10
N THR A 372 0.00 0.83 -16.36
CA THR A 372 -1.11 0.68 -15.39
C THR A 372 -2.35 0.12 -16.07
N LEU A 373 -3.28 -0.46 -15.29
CA LEU A 373 -4.56 -0.94 -15.81
C LEU A 373 -5.46 0.22 -16.29
N SER A 374 -5.31 1.41 -15.70
CA SER A 374 -5.99 2.61 -16.18
C SER A 374 -5.53 2.98 -17.59
N GLN A 375 -4.22 3.03 -17.82
CA GLN A 375 -3.66 3.25 -19.15
C GLN A 375 -4.06 2.14 -20.13
N LEU A 376 -4.12 0.88 -19.63
CA LEU A 376 -4.56 -0.27 -20.43
C LEU A 376 -6.01 -0.11 -20.88
N TYR A 377 -6.90 0.32 -19.99
CA TYR A 377 -8.29 0.61 -20.34
C TYR A 377 -8.39 1.69 -21.41
N ASP A 378 -7.65 2.78 -21.25
CA ASP A 378 -7.70 3.91 -22.19
C ASP A 378 -7.18 3.56 -23.58
N ILE A 379 -6.17 2.68 -23.68
CA ILE A 379 -5.64 2.22 -24.97
C ILE A 379 -6.50 1.13 -25.60
N MET A 380 -7.18 0.30 -24.79
CA MET A 380 -8.09 -0.74 -25.26
C MET A 380 -9.47 -0.21 -25.65
N TYR A 381 -9.92 0.88 -25.04
CA TYR A 381 -11.28 1.40 -25.26
C TYR A 381 -11.67 1.58 -26.73
N PRO A 382 -10.82 2.17 -27.60
CA PRO A 382 -11.14 2.27 -29.03
C PRO A 382 -11.27 0.93 -29.76
N PHE A 383 -10.70 -0.15 -29.24
CA PHE A 383 -10.89 -1.48 -29.83
C PHE A 383 -12.26 -2.06 -29.50
N MET A 384 -12.76 -1.78 -28.32
CA MET A 384 -14.03 -2.31 -27.80
C MET A 384 -15.25 -1.45 -28.17
N ASN A 385 -15.04 -0.17 -28.47
CA ASN A 385 -16.10 0.79 -28.79
C ASN A 385 -15.83 1.45 -30.14
N ASP A 386 -16.79 1.41 -31.05
CA ASP A 386 -16.69 2.10 -32.35
C ASP A 386 -17.05 3.59 -32.26
N ASP A 387 -17.63 4.03 -31.13
CA ASP A 387 -17.92 5.45 -30.87
C ASP A 387 -16.83 6.03 -29.96
N TYR A 388 -15.65 6.27 -30.56
CA TYR A 388 -14.50 6.91 -29.90
C TYR A 388 -14.26 8.30 -30.47
N GLU A 389 -13.68 9.17 -29.65
CA GLU A 389 -13.28 10.52 -30.05
C GLU A 389 -11.88 10.52 -30.67
N TYR A 390 -11.65 11.49 -31.56
CA TYR A 390 -10.31 11.75 -32.09
C TYR A 390 -9.54 12.65 -31.14
N GLU A 391 -8.31 12.28 -30.80
CA GLU A 391 -7.41 13.14 -30.03
C GLU A 391 -7.22 14.49 -30.74
N LYS A 392 -7.28 15.58 -29.96
CA LYS A 392 -7.12 16.95 -30.50
C LYS A 392 -5.84 17.09 -31.32
N ASP A 393 -4.75 16.53 -30.83
CA ASP A 393 -3.45 16.55 -31.52
C ASP A 393 -3.48 15.78 -32.86
N TYR A 394 -4.25 14.69 -32.95
CA TYR A 394 -4.43 13.98 -34.19
C TYR A 394 -5.17 14.84 -35.22
N VAL A 395 -6.26 15.47 -34.81
CA VAL A 395 -7.04 16.35 -35.68
C VAL A 395 -6.16 17.52 -36.17
N GLU A 396 -5.51 18.24 -35.27
CA GLU A 396 -4.75 19.44 -35.59
C GLU A 396 -3.46 19.16 -36.43
N LYS A 397 -2.74 18.08 -36.10
CA LYS A 397 -1.43 17.81 -36.72
C LYS A 397 -1.51 16.93 -37.98
N PHE A 398 -2.58 16.15 -38.12
CA PHE A 398 -2.69 15.16 -39.19
C PHE A 398 -3.96 15.31 -40.03
N LEU A 399 -5.18 15.38 -39.44
CA LEU A 399 -6.41 15.45 -40.25
C LEU A 399 -6.58 16.74 -41.00
N LYS A 400 -6.09 17.88 -40.51
CA LYS A 400 -6.13 19.19 -41.21
C LYS A 400 -5.11 19.35 -42.34
N ARG A 401 -4.32 18.31 -42.66
CA ARG A 401 -3.36 18.35 -43.74
C ARG A 401 -4.07 18.16 -45.10
N GLU A 402 -3.60 18.87 -46.12
CA GLU A 402 -4.19 18.79 -47.47
C GLU A 402 -4.20 17.37 -48.05
N GLU A 403 -3.16 16.58 -47.72
CA GLU A 403 -3.04 15.20 -48.20
C GLU A 403 -3.89 14.18 -47.42
N ALA A 404 -4.54 14.56 -46.30
CA ALA A 404 -5.21 13.62 -45.39
C ALA A 404 -6.31 12.81 -46.04
N GLU A 405 -7.24 13.47 -46.75
CA GLU A 405 -8.36 12.80 -47.44
C GLU A 405 -7.85 11.79 -48.47
N ARG A 406 -6.91 12.21 -49.32
CA ARG A 406 -6.34 11.37 -50.37
C ARG A 406 -5.62 10.16 -49.83
N VAL A 407 -4.82 10.32 -48.74
CA VAL A 407 -4.15 9.18 -48.10
C VAL A 407 -5.12 8.18 -47.52
N LEU A 408 -6.20 8.63 -46.87
CA LEU A 408 -7.23 7.75 -46.29
C LEU A 408 -8.08 7.04 -47.34
N GLU A 409 -8.40 7.70 -48.44
CA GLU A 409 -9.10 7.08 -49.59
C GLU A 409 -8.26 5.97 -50.23
N GLU A 410 -6.99 6.26 -50.51
CA GLU A 410 -6.08 5.26 -51.08
C GLU A 410 -5.83 4.09 -50.12
N ALA A 411 -5.71 4.35 -48.80
CA ALA A 411 -5.63 3.30 -47.78
C ALA A 411 -6.85 2.42 -47.75
N LYS A 412 -8.03 3.03 -47.76
CA LYS A 412 -9.32 2.30 -47.79
C LYS A 412 -9.44 1.41 -49.04
N LYS A 413 -9.05 1.92 -50.23
CA LYS A 413 -9.05 1.15 -51.47
C LYS A 413 -8.08 -0.02 -51.38
N ALA A 414 -6.84 0.21 -50.97
CA ALA A 414 -5.81 -0.84 -50.82
C ALA A 414 -6.24 -1.95 -49.87
N PHE A 415 -6.79 -1.60 -48.71
CA PHE A 415 -7.28 -2.60 -47.74
C PHE A 415 -8.52 -3.35 -48.24
N LYS A 416 -9.41 -2.71 -49.04
CA LYS A 416 -10.56 -3.37 -49.65
C LYS A 416 -10.12 -4.49 -50.59
N ASP A 417 -9.04 -4.27 -51.35
CA ASP A 417 -8.53 -5.18 -52.38
C ASP A 417 -7.67 -6.32 -51.81
N LEU A 418 -7.30 -6.28 -50.51
CA LEU A 418 -6.55 -7.36 -49.85
C LEU A 418 -7.33 -8.67 -49.80
N ASN A 419 -6.73 -9.75 -50.30
CA ASN A 419 -7.29 -11.11 -50.27
C ASN A 419 -7.07 -11.81 -48.94
N SER A 420 -5.94 -11.56 -48.29
CA SER A 420 -5.59 -12.11 -46.98
C SER A 420 -5.41 -11.00 -45.96
N TRP A 421 -5.97 -11.21 -44.75
CA TRP A 421 -5.87 -10.24 -43.65
C TRP A 421 -4.95 -10.76 -42.56
N ASN A 422 -3.67 -10.48 -42.69
CA ASN A 422 -2.62 -10.81 -41.75
C ASN A 422 -1.59 -9.67 -41.69
N MET A 423 -0.74 -9.69 -40.66
CA MET A 423 0.23 -8.63 -40.40
C MET A 423 1.16 -8.36 -41.57
N GLU A 424 1.64 -9.42 -42.25
CA GLU A 424 2.60 -9.32 -43.37
C GLU A 424 2.00 -8.58 -44.58
N GLU A 425 0.78 -8.95 -44.98
CA GLU A 425 0.08 -8.30 -46.09
C GLU A 425 -0.34 -6.88 -45.74
N ILE A 426 -0.74 -6.63 -44.51
CA ILE A 426 -1.08 -5.28 -44.01
C ILE A 426 0.16 -4.39 -44.02
N GLU A 427 1.30 -4.90 -43.51
CA GLU A 427 2.56 -4.16 -43.51
C GLU A 427 3.02 -3.82 -44.93
N LYS A 428 3.00 -4.81 -45.84
CA LYS A 428 3.34 -4.62 -47.24
C LYS A 428 2.48 -3.54 -47.88
N THR A 429 1.16 -3.64 -47.71
CA THR A 429 0.20 -2.68 -48.26
C THR A 429 0.45 -1.25 -47.79
N LEU A 430 0.77 -1.08 -46.49
CA LEU A 430 1.06 0.25 -45.93
C LEU A 430 2.42 0.79 -46.35
N ARG A 431 3.41 -0.07 -46.58
CA ARG A 431 4.70 0.32 -47.13
C ARG A 431 4.54 0.77 -48.58
N ASP A 432 3.89 0.00 -49.43
CA ASP A 432 3.60 0.33 -50.80
C ASP A 432 2.82 1.67 -50.93
N LEU A 433 1.83 1.85 -50.04
CA LEU A 433 1.09 3.11 -49.97
C LEU A 433 1.97 4.31 -49.63
N SER A 434 2.94 4.16 -48.72
CA SER A 434 3.86 5.23 -48.33
C SER A 434 4.88 5.59 -49.45
N GLU A 435 5.11 4.67 -50.39
CA GLU A 435 6.02 4.86 -51.51
C GLU A 435 5.32 5.56 -52.72
N LYS A 436 3.99 5.69 -52.73
CA LYS A 436 3.25 6.42 -53.74
C LYS A 436 3.48 7.94 -53.76
N GLY A 437 4.26 8.48 -52.81
CA GLY A 437 4.59 9.90 -52.76
C GLY A 437 3.43 10.82 -52.36
N LEU A 438 2.38 10.29 -51.73
CA LEU A 438 1.22 11.07 -51.29
C LEU A 438 1.53 11.94 -50.08
N ALA A 439 2.36 11.47 -49.17
CA ALA A 439 2.85 12.13 -47.97
C ALA A 439 4.11 11.40 -47.47
N SER A 440 4.79 11.96 -46.46
CA SER A 440 5.90 11.26 -45.82
C SER A 440 5.37 9.99 -45.12
N LYS A 441 6.18 8.91 -45.03
CA LYS A 441 5.85 7.65 -44.37
C LYS A 441 5.27 7.85 -42.97
N LYS A 442 5.84 8.78 -42.18
CA LYS A 442 5.37 9.13 -40.83
C LYS A 442 3.92 9.66 -40.87
N VAL A 443 3.61 10.53 -41.83
CA VAL A 443 2.27 11.14 -41.98
C VAL A 443 1.27 10.10 -42.39
N VAL A 444 1.58 9.25 -43.40
CA VAL A 444 0.72 8.15 -43.82
C VAL A 444 0.34 7.23 -42.65
N PHE A 445 1.36 6.78 -41.87
CA PHE A 445 1.12 5.86 -40.76
C PHE A 445 0.35 6.52 -39.62
N GLN A 446 0.58 7.77 -39.30
CA GLN A 446 -0.16 8.48 -38.26
C GLN A 446 -1.59 8.81 -38.66
N LEU A 447 -1.83 9.15 -39.93
CA LEU A 447 -3.19 9.35 -40.46
C LEU A 447 -4.03 8.08 -40.31
N ILE A 448 -3.48 6.92 -40.73
CA ILE A 448 -4.20 5.65 -40.64
C ILE A 448 -4.37 5.21 -39.19
N ARG A 449 -3.33 5.35 -38.34
CA ARG A 449 -3.38 5.03 -36.91
C ARG A 449 -4.51 5.78 -36.21
N GLY A 450 -4.55 7.09 -36.34
CA GLY A 450 -5.56 7.92 -35.72
C GLY A 450 -6.96 7.69 -36.33
N ALA A 451 -7.06 7.37 -37.63
CA ALA A 451 -8.31 7.04 -38.26
C ALA A 451 -8.95 5.77 -37.66
N VAL A 452 -8.15 4.74 -37.37
CA VAL A 452 -8.68 3.47 -36.89
C VAL A 452 -8.80 3.38 -35.35
N THR A 453 -8.18 4.30 -34.58
CA THR A 453 -8.19 4.27 -33.11
C THR A 453 -8.55 5.58 -32.42
N GLY A 454 -8.59 6.70 -33.14
CA GLY A 454 -8.71 8.05 -32.57
C GLY A 454 -7.44 8.59 -31.93
N LYS A 455 -6.37 7.78 -31.80
CA LYS A 455 -5.19 8.07 -30.98
C LYS A 455 -3.91 8.10 -31.80
N LEU A 456 -2.92 8.91 -31.35
CA LEU A 456 -1.59 8.96 -31.93
C LEU A 456 -0.64 7.88 -31.37
N VAL A 457 -0.89 7.42 -30.15
CA VAL A 457 -0.11 6.38 -29.49
C VAL A 457 -0.99 5.13 -29.30
N THR A 458 -0.57 4.02 -29.91
CA THR A 458 -1.29 2.74 -29.89
C THR A 458 -0.25 1.60 -29.90
N PRO A 459 -0.65 0.34 -29.80
CA PRO A 459 0.18 -0.80 -30.20
C PRO A 459 0.76 -0.63 -31.61
N GLY A 460 1.56 -1.57 -32.08
CA GLY A 460 2.05 -1.56 -33.46
C GLY A 460 0.92 -1.35 -34.45
N LEU A 461 1.10 -0.47 -35.44
CA LEU A 461 0.04 -0.11 -36.40
C LEU A 461 -0.47 -1.36 -37.13
N PHE A 462 0.41 -2.24 -37.54
CA PHE A 462 0.05 -3.45 -38.30
C PHE A 462 -0.73 -4.44 -37.42
N GLU A 463 -0.25 -4.67 -36.19
CA GLU A 463 -0.93 -5.49 -35.20
C GLU A 463 -2.31 -4.90 -34.84
N THR A 464 -2.40 -3.59 -34.68
CA THR A 464 -3.66 -2.88 -34.43
C THR A 464 -4.70 -3.16 -35.53
N ILE A 465 -4.28 -3.03 -36.80
CA ILE A 465 -5.15 -3.23 -37.97
C ILE A 465 -5.53 -4.70 -38.10
N GLU A 466 -4.58 -5.62 -37.87
CA GLU A 466 -4.83 -7.07 -37.90
C GLU A 466 -5.92 -7.46 -36.88
N VAL A 467 -5.76 -7.05 -35.61
CA VAL A 467 -6.69 -7.34 -34.52
C VAL A 467 -8.07 -6.70 -34.77
N LEU A 468 -8.12 -5.46 -35.26
CA LEU A 468 -9.40 -4.81 -35.62
C LEU A 468 -10.19 -5.59 -36.69
N GLY A 469 -9.49 -6.26 -37.58
CA GLY A 469 -10.09 -6.98 -38.69
C GLY A 469 -10.46 -6.06 -39.86
N LYS A 470 -10.66 -6.67 -41.03
CA LYS A 470 -10.89 -5.96 -42.29
C LYS A 470 -12.14 -5.05 -42.24
N GLU A 471 -13.25 -5.61 -41.80
CA GLU A 471 -14.55 -4.92 -41.82
C GLU A 471 -14.52 -3.66 -40.92
N ARG A 472 -14.05 -3.81 -39.67
CA ARG A 472 -13.97 -2.69 -38.72
C ARG A 472 -12.96 -1.64 -39.14
N THR A 473 -11.83 -2.04 -39.71
CA THR A 473 -10.83 -1.11 -40.26
C THR A 473 -11.43 -0.25 -41.38
N LEU A 474 -12.12 -0.87 -42.35
CA LEU A 474 -12.74 -0.15 -43.48
C LEU A 474 -13.86 0.80 -42.99
N LYS A 475 -14.70 0.36 -42.07
CA LYS A 475 -15.73 1.19 -41.42
C LYS A 475 -15.15 2.43 -40.74
N ARG A 476 -14.03 2.27 -40.03
CA ARG A 476 -13.36 3.37 -39.31
C ARG A 476 -12.65 4.36 -40.24
N LEU A 477 -12.05 3.90 -41.31
CA LEU A 477 -11.53 4.77 -42.36
C LEU A 477 -12.64 5.59 -43.00
N GLU A 478 -13.79 4.96 -43.31
CA GLU A 478 -14.98 5.66 -43.86
C GLU A 478 -15.53 6.71 -42.89
N ARG A 479 -15.62 6.38 -41.59
CA ARG A 479 -16.04 7.32 -40.56
C ARG A 479 -15.11 8.55 -40.50
N THR A 480 -13.80 8.35 -40.62
CA THR A 480 -12.82 9.45 -40.60
C THR A 480 -12.94 10.32 -41.86
N LEU A 481 -13.18 9.73 -43.04
CA LEU A 481 -13.43 10.46 -44.28
C LEU A 481 -14.70 11.32 -44.18
N GLN A 482 -15.77 10.76 -43.56
CA GLN A 482 -17.01 11.52 -43.31
C GLN A 482 -16.79 12.67 -42.29
N PHE A 483 -15.94 12.45 -41.30
CA PHE A 483 -15.56 13.49 -40.33
C PHE A 483 -14.83 14.66 -41.03
N LEU A 484 -13.86 14.37 -41.90
CA LEU A 484 -13.15 15.38 -42.70
C LEU A 484 -14.08 16.25 -43.56
N LYS A 485 -15.14 15.65 -44.14
CA LYS A 485 -16.12 16.39 -44.98
C LYS A 485 -17.05 17.32 -44.18
N LYS A 486 -17.13 17.15 -42.86
CA LYS A 486 -17.94 17.97 -41.95
C LYS A 486 -17.18 19.07 -41.24
N THR A 487 -15.83 18.99 -41.25
CA THR A 487 -14.92 19.92 -40.57
C THR A 487 -14.28 20.87 -41.56
#